data_6dffffc4da8e1d5750c90a5b8661eba2
#
_entry.id   6dffffc4da8e1d5750c90a5b8661eba2
#
_cell.length_a   1.000
_cell.length_b   1.000
_cell.length_c   1.000
_cell.angle_alpha   90.00
_cell.angle_beta   90.00
_cell.angle_gamma   90.00
#
_symmetry.space_group_name_H-M   'P 1'
#
loop_
_entity.id
_entity.type
_entity.pdbx_description
1 polymer ?
#
loop_
_entity_poly.entity_id
_entity_poly.type
_entity_poly.pdbx_seq_one_letter_code
_entity_poly.pdbx_strand_id
1 'polypeptide(L)'
;VKIASKMGISTIQSYHGSQIFEAIGIGKDVIDEYFTGTVSRIGGITIKDIEKNVDKLHTAAFDPLDLGVSDELESRGSHKFRSGKEEHLYNPQTIYMLQQATRTGDYELYKKYSHMISEEMDPVNIRGLFDFNFAETPVPLDEVESVDSIVKRFKTGAMSYGSISQEAHETLAIAMNQLHGKSNSGEGGESLERLLTKGQKVDRCSAIKQV
;
A
#
# COMPACT_ATOMS: atom_id res chain seq x y z
N VAL A 1 7.36 27.01 7.02
CA VAL A 1 6.74 27.64 8.20
C VAL A 1 5.87 26.62 8.96
N LYS A 2 4.86 25.99 8.35
CA LYS A 2 3.97 25.04 9.05
C LYS A 2 4.71 23.88 9.74
N ILE A 3 5.73 23.30 9.08
CA ILE A 3 6.53 22.20 9.64
C ILE A 3 7.32 22.67 10.86
N ALA A 4 8.05 23.77 10.73
CA ALA A 4 8.82 24.35 11.82
C ALA A 4 7.92 24.73 13.00
N SER A 5 6.74 25.30 12.73
CA SER A 5 5.75 25.62 13.75
C SER A 5 5.25 24.38 14.52
N LYS A 6 4.99 23.27 13.80
CA LYS A 6 4.60 21.99 14.45
C LYS A 6 5.72 21.41 15.33
N MET A 7 6.96 21.67 14.98
CA MET A 7 8.14 21.25 15.75
C MET A 7 8.46 22.18 16.93
N GLY A 8 7.71 23.25 17.11
CA GLY A 8 7.98 24.26 18.13
C GLY A 8 9.18 25.17 17.82
N ILE A 9 9.61 25.22 16.56
CA ILE A 9 10.76 26.03 16.12
C ILE A 9 10.24 27.39 15.65
N SER A 10 10.70 28.47 16.32
CA SER A 10 10.25 29.85 16.07
C SER A 10 11.13 30.62 15.11
N THR A 11 12.38 30.21 14.90
CA THR A 11 13.34 30.90 14.03
C THR A 11 14.00 29.92 13.05
N ILE A 12 14.34 30.41 11.85
CA ILE A 12 15.05 29.61 10.84
C ILE A 12 16.44 29.18 11.35
N GLN A 13 17.10 30.04 12.12
CA GLN A 13 18.42 29.72 12.70
C GLN A 13 18.36 28.52 13.64
N SER A 14 17.31 28.39 14.42
CA SER A 14 17.09 27.23 15.30
C SER A 14 16.77 25.94 14.52
N TYR A 15 16.34 26.06 13.27
CA TYR A 15 16.12 24.95 12.38
C TYR A 15 17.41 24.44 11.71
N HIS A 16 18.35 25.35 11.41
CA HIS A 16 19.65 25.03 10.85
C HIS A 16 20.53 24.28 11.86
N GLY A 17 21.11 23.17 11.44
CA GLY A 17 22.02 22.37 12.28
C GLY A 17 21.37 21.73 13.51
N SER A 18 20.05 21.69 13.59
CA SER A 18 19.33 21.18 14.75
C SER A 18 19.43 19.66 14.91
N GLN A 19 19.99 18.93 13.94
CA GLN A 19 20.17 17.47 13.93
C GLN A 19 18.86 16.67 14.19
N ILE A 20 17.75 17.22 13.75
CA ILE A 20 16.41 16.62 13.89
C ILE A 20 16.04 15.70 12.73
N PHE A 21 16.97 15.51 11.81
CA PHE A 21 16.79 14.66 10.64
C PHE A 21 17.58 13.37 10.79
N GLU A 22 17.08 12.33 10.18
CA GLU A 22 17.74 11.05 10.01
C GLU A 22 17.98 10.81 8.52
N ALA A 23 19.18 10.37 8.16
CA ALA A 23 19.46 9.92 6.80
C ALA A 23 18.95 8.49 6.59
N ILE A 24 18.23 8.27 5.53
CA ILE A 24 17.71 6.94 5.14
C ILE A 24 18.16 6.65 3.72
N GLY A 25 18.82 5.50 3.52
CA GLY A 25 19.24 5.05 2.21
C GLY A 25 20.47 5.74 1.64
N ILE A 26 21.29 6.39 2.51
CA ILE A 26 22.58 7.00 2.14
C ILE A 26 23.70 6.27 2.88
N GLY A 27 24.76 5.91 2.16
CA GLY A 27 25.91 5.21 2.71
C GLY A 27 26.56 5.97 3.88
N LYS A 28 27.04 5.22 4.85
CA LYS A 28 27.62 5.80 6.06
C LYS A 28 28.87 6.64 5.77
N ASP A 29 29.67 6.26 4.79
CA ASP A 29 30.83 7.00 4.30
C ASP A 29 30.45 8.42 3.85
N VAL A 30 29.37 8.57 3.09
CA VAL A 30 28.84 9.86 2.65
C VAL A 30 28.36 10.69 3.85
N ILE A 31 27.68 10.06 4.80
CA ILE A 31 27.17 10.75 5.98
C ILE A 31 28.31 11.23 6.88
N ASP A 32 29.29 10.38 7.14
CA ASP A 32 30.41 10.70 8.00
C ASP A 32 31.27 11.85 7.43
N GLU A 33 31.39 11.94 6.10
CA GLU A 33 32.16 12.98 5.43
C GLU A 33 31.41 14.32 5.30
N TYR A 34 30.16 14.29 4.84
CA TYR A 34 29.43 15.50 4.46
C TYR A 34 28.33 15.92 5.45
N PHE A 35 27.87 15.02 6.29
CA PHE A 35 26.77 15.25 7.23
C PHE A 35 27.12 14.74 8.64
N THR A 36 28.33 15.02 9.08
CA THR A 36 28.87 14.55 10.35
C THR A 36 27.90 14.77 11.51
N GLY A 37 27.62 13.71 12.27
CA GLY A 37 26.68 13.74 13.40
C GLY A 37 25.23 13.48 13.03
N THR A 38 24.89 13.37 11.75
CA THR A 38 23.54 12.97 11.33
C THR A 38 23.35 11.46 11.54
N VAL A 39 22.25 11.09 12.19
CA VAL A 39 21.93 9.67 12.45
C VAL A 39 21.60 8.98 11.13
N SER A 40 22.23 7.83 10.86
CA SER A 40 21.93 6.97 9.72
C SER A 40 21.90 5.51 10.20
N ARG A 41 20.70 4.92 10.24
CA ARG A 41 20.50 3.51 10.63
C ARG A 41 20.38 2.60 9.41
N ILE A 42 20.00 3.15 8.27
CA ILE A 42 19.82 2.43 7.01
C ILE A 42 20.75 3.05 5.99
N GLY A 43 21.83 2.34 5.68
CA GLY A 43 22.74 2.71 4.61
C GLY A 43 22.12 2.56 3.22
N GLY A 44 22.88 2.86 2.17
CA GLY A 44 22.38 2.75 0.80
C GLY A 44 23.35 3.35 -0.21
N ILE A 45 22.91 4.34 -0.97
CA ILE A 45 23.62 4.93 -2.10
C ILE A 45 24.95 5.55 -1.68
N THR A 46 25.93 5.41 -2.57
CA THR A 46 27.27 6.01 -2.44
C THR A 46 27.33 7.37 -3.12
N ILE A 47 28.45 8.08 -2.93
CA ILE A 47 28.70 9.36 -3.63
C ILE A 47 28.67 9.20 -5.15
N LYS A 48 29.12 8.02 -5.65
CA LYS A 48 29.08 7.73 -7.09
C LYS A 48 27.65 7.55 -7.62
N ASP A 49 26.76 7.00 -6.81
CA ASP A 49 25.35 6.87 -7.17
C ASP A 49 24.67 8.24 -7.20
N ILE A 50 25.05 9.13 -6.28
CA ILE A 50 24.59 10.53 -6.26
C ILE A 50 25.08 11.25 -7.51
N GLU A 51 26.37 11.15 -7.84
CA GLU A 51 26.98 11.71 -9.05
C GLU A 51 26.21 11.25 -10.29
N LYS A 52 26.02 9.94 -10.45
CA LYS A 52 25.30 9.36 -11.58
C LYS A 52 23.85 9.87 -11.70
N ASN A 53 23.17 10.06 -10.57
CA ASN A 53 21.81 10.61 -10.58
C ASN A 53 21.80 12.10 -10.98
N VAL A 54 22.74 12.87 -10.48
CA VAL A 54 22.87 14.29 -10.86
C VAL A 54 23.22 14.43 -12.32
N ASP A 55 24.17 13.65 -12.81
CA ASP A 55 24.57 13.65 -14.22
C ASP A 55 23.40 13.27 -15.15
N LYS A 56 22.65 12.25 -14.78
CA LYS A 56 21.42 11.87 -15.51
C LYS A 56 20.40 13.00 -15.58
N LEU A 57 20.17 13.69 -14.48
CA LEU A 57 19.22 14.80 -14.42
C LEU A 57 19.74 16.01 -15.21
N HIS A 58 21.04 16.28 -15.11
CA HIS A 58 21.70 17.35 -15.86
C HIS A 58 21.64 17.10 -17.37
N THR A 59 22.02 15.89 -17.80
CA THR A 59 21.96 15.50 -19.20
C THR A 59 20.55 15.62 -19.76
N ALA A 60 19.55 15.15 -19.03
CA ALA A 60 18.15 15.28 -19.45
C ALA A 60 17.68 16.74 -19.58
N ALA A 61 18.22 17.64 -18.73
CA ALA A 61 17.84 19.06 -18.75
C ALA A 61 18.59 19.88 -19.83
N PHE A 62 19.82 19.49 -20.18
CA PHE A 62 20.72 20.27 -21.03
C PHE A 62 21.23 19.47 -22.24
N ASP A 63 20.52 18.42 -22.66
CA ASP A 63 20.89 17.65 -23.84
C ASP A 63 20.82 18.55 -25.10
N PRO A 64 21.98 18.87 -25.71
CA PRO A 64 22.01 19.77 -26.87
C PRO A 64 21.39 19.17 -28.14
N LEU A 65 21.13 17.88 -28.14
CA LEU A 65 20.48 17.15 -29.23
C LEU A 65 19.01 16.88 -28.96
N ASP A 66 18.48 17.37 -27.85
CA ASP A 66 17.10 17.18 -27.47
C ASP A 66 16.16 17.94 -28.41
N LEU A 67 15.69 17.21 -29.41
CA LEU A 67 14.68 17.67 -30.36
C LEU A 67 13.26 17.67 -29.76
N GLY A 68 13.13 17.37 -28.52
CA GLY A 68 11.84 17.18 -27.81
C GLY A 68 11.76 17.78 -26.41
N VAL A 69 12.51 18.87 -26.12
CA VAL A 69 12.37 19.55 -24.81
C VAL A 69 10.94 20.02 -24.64
N SER A 70 10.20 19.33 -23.80
CA SER A 70 8.93 19.82 -23.30
C SER A 70 9.23 20.72 -22.10
N ASP A 71 8.67 21.91 -22.07
CA ASP A 71 8.69 22.81 -20.90
C ASP A 71 7.90 22.22 -19.72
N GLU A 72 7.28 21.06 -19.90
CA GLU A 72 6.51 20.37 -18.89
C GLU A 72 7.41 19.44 -18.04
N LEU A 73 7.19 19.42 -16.73
CA LEU A 73 7.82 18.47 -15.84
C LEU A 73 7.36 17.05 -16.17
N GLU A 74 8.32 16.16 -16.38
CA GLU A 74 8.04 14.76 -16.65
C GLU A 74 7.31 14.11 -15.47
N SER A 75 6.17 13.48 -15.73
CA SER A 75 5.48 12.64 -14.75
C SER A 75 6.17 11.28 -14.66
N ARG A 76 6.73 10.94 -13.50
CA ARG A 76 7.32 9.63 -13.23
C ARG A 76 6.29 8.51 -13.05
N GLY A 77 5.01 8.86 -12.97
CA GLY A 77 3.95 7.89 -12.76
C GLY A 77 3.77 7.42 -11.31
N SER A 78 4.46 8.03 -10.33
CA SER A 78 4.43 7.58 -8.94
C SER A 78 3.08 7.75 -8.24
N HIS A 79 2.30 8.77 -8.60
CA HIS A 79 0.98 9.04 -8.01
C HIS A 79 -0.19 8.54 -8.86
N LYS A 80 0.01 8.44 -10.17
CA LYS A 80 -0.98 7.92 -11.12
C LYS A 80 -0.26 7.04 -12.12
N PHE A 81 -0.88 5.91 -12.46
CA PHE A 81 -0.36 5.03 -13.50
C PHE A 81 -0.10 5.81 -14.80
N ARG A 82 1.06 5.57 -15.38
CA ARG A 82 1.47 6.05 -16.70
C ARG A 82 2.17 4.90 -17.43
N SER A 83 1.73 4.58 -18.63
CA SER A 83 2.33 3.52 -19.43
C SER A 83 3.83 3.78 -19.64
N GLY A 84 4.66 2.76 -19.43
CA GLY A 84 6.12 2.86 -19.56
C GLY A 84 6.84 3.65 -18.46
N LYS A 85 6.15 3.94 -17.35
CA LYS A 85 6.71 4.59 -16.16
C LYS A 85 6.68 3.63 -14.98
N GLU A 86 6.64 4.15 -13.74
CA GLU A 86 6.59 3.34 -12.53
C GLU A 86 5.40 2.37 -12.55
N GLU A 87 5.69 1.11 -12.27
CA GLU A 87 4.66 0.06 -12.22
C GLU A 87 3.82 0.16 -10.95
N HIS A 88 2.52 -0.14 -11.10
CA HIS A 88 1.56 -0.15 -10.00
C HIS A 88 0.86 -1.49 -9.91
N LEU A 89 0.67 -1.99 -8.68
CA LEU A 89 -0.15 -3.18 -8.43
C LEU A 89 -1.58 -2.97 -8.95
N TYR A 90 -2.12 -1.78 -8.72
CA TYR A 90 -3.44 -1.36 -9.22
C TYR A 90 -3.26 -0.53 -10.49
N ASN A 91 -3.14 -1.20 -11.61
CA ASN A 91 -3.07 -0.61 -12.95
C ASN A 91 -4.39 -0.83 -13.71
N PRO A 92 -4.59 -0.23 -14.88
CA PRO A 92 -5.84 -0.38 -15.63
C PRO A 92 -6.22 -1.83 -15.93
N GLN A 93 -5.25 -2.71 -16.19
CA GLN A 93 -5.50 -4.11 -16.49
C GLN A 93 -5.95 -4.88 -15.25
N THR A 94 -5.22 -4.75 -14.13
CA THR A 94 -5.57 -5.44 -12.88
C THR A 94 -6.93 -5.02 -12.35
N ILE A 95 -7.22 -3.71 -12.40
CA ILE A 95 -8.51 -3.17 -11.98
C ILE A 95 -9.63 -3.70 -12.88
N TYR A 96 -9.44 -3.66 -14.21
CA TYR A 96 -10.43 -4.15 -15.17
C TYR A 96 -10.75 -5.63 -14.94
N MET A 97 -9.74 -6.49 -14.83
CA MET A 97 -9.93 -7.92 -14.64
C MET A 97 -10.68 -8.23 -13.36
N LEU A 98 -10.29 -7.61 -12.24
CA LEU A 98 -10.98 -7.80 -10.96
C LEU A 98 -12.43 -7.33 -11.01
N GLN A 99 -12.69 -6.16 -11.60
CA GLN A 99 -14.04 -5.63 -11.74
C GLN A 99 -14.93 -6.52 -12.63
N GLN A 100 -14.37 -7.04 -13.73
CA GLN A 100 -15.14 -7.95 -14.58
C GLN A 100 -15.43 -9.27 -13.87
N ALA A 101 -14.41 -9.90 -13.27
CA ALA A 101 -14.60 -11.15 -12.54
C ALA A 101 -15.69 -11.03 -11.46
N THR A 102 -15.69 -9.94 -10.70
CA THR A 102 -16.67 -9.72 -9.63
C THR A 102 -18.07 -9.40 -10.15
N ARG A 103 -18.20 -8.62 -11.22
CA ARG A 103 -19.50 -8.24 -11.81
C ARG A 103 -20.19 -9.40 -12.50
N THR A 104 -19.43 -10.27 -13.14
CA THR A 104 -19.97 -11.41 -13.88
C THR A 104 -20.02 -12.69 -13.05
N GLY A 105 -19.39 -12.72 -11.87
CA GLY A 105 -19.22 -13.93 -11.07
C GLY A 105 -18.30 -14.96 -11.74
N ASP A 106 -17.41 -14.52 -12.64
CA ASP A 106 -16.50 -15.39 -13.39
C ASP A 106 -15.27 -15.73 -12.54
N TYR A 107 -15.30 -16.93 -11.96
CA TYR A 107 -14.20 -17.43 -11.13
C TYR A 107 -12.94 -17.76 -11.94
N GLU A 108 -13.07 -18.18 -13.20
CA GLU A 108 -11.91 -18.44 -14.07
C GLU A 108 -11.15 -17.12 -14.38
N LEU A 109 -11.91 -16.05 -14.61
CA LEU A 109 -11.30 -14.73 -14.78
C LEU A 109 -10.63 -14.23 -13.50
N TYR A 110 -11.24 -14.51 -12.33
CA TYR A 110 -10.61 -14.20 -11.05
C TYR A 110 -9.30 -14.98 -10.83
N LYS A 111 -9.26 -16.26 -11.20
CA LYS A 111 -8.00 -17.04 -11.13
C LYS A 111 -6.91 -16.47 -12.04
N LYS A 112 -7.25 -16.02 -13.25
CA LYS A 112 -6.30 -15.33 -14.14
C LYS A 112 -5.78 -14.05 -13.52
N TYR A 113 -6.66 -13.23 -12.93
CA TYR A 113 -6.26 -12.05 -12.20
C TYR A 113 -5.30 -12.37 -11.04
N SER A 114 -5.62 -13.37 -10.23
CA SER A 114 -4.80 -13.80 -9.10
C SER A 114 -3.42 -14.28 -9.55
N HIS A 115 -3.38 -15.11 -10.59
CA HIS A 115 -2.12 -15.60 -11.18
C HIS A 115 -1.25 -14.45 -11.71
N MET A 116 -1.86 -13.53 -12.44
CA MET A 116 -1.13 -12.36 -12.95
C MET A 116 -0.48 -11.54 -11.83
N ILE A 117 -1.21 -11.28 -10.74
CA ILE A 117 -0.66 -10.48 -9.62
C ILE A 117 0.39 -11.25 -8.82
N SER A 118 0.22 -12.55 -8.64
CA SER A 118 1.08 -13.35 -7.75
C SER A 118 2.31 -13.90 -8.44
N GLU A 119 2.23 -14.17 -9.75
CA GLU A 119 3.24 -14.95 -10.47
C GLU A 119 3.87 -14.20 -11.65
N GLU A 120 3.11 -13.33 -12.35
CA GLU A 120 3.58 -12.72 -13.59
C GLU A 120 4.12 -11.30 -13.42
N MET A 121 3.58 -10.54 -12.47
CA MET A 121 4.00 -9.16 -12.25
C MET A 121 5.29 -9.10 -11.43
N ASP A 122 6.18 -8.21 -11.83
CA ASP A 122 7.31 -7.84 -10.99
C ASP A 122 6.82 -7.32 -9.62
N PRO A 123 7.54 -7.63 -8.53
CA PRO A 123 7.17 -7.16 -7.21
C PRO A 123 7.18 -5.63 -7.12
N VAL A 124 6.02 -5.01 -7.01
CA VAL A 124 5.84 -3.54 -6.91
C VAL A 124 5.66 -3.07 -5.46
N ASN A 125 5.69 -3.99 -4.51
CA ASN A 125 5.63 -3.71 -3.07
C ASN A 125 6.47 -4.72 -2.29
N ILE A 126 6.80 -4.37 -1.05
CA ILE A 126 7.66 -5.20 -0.19
C ILE A 126 7.07 -6.60 0.03
N ARG A 127 5.76 -6.72 0.13
CA ARG A 127 5.09 -8.03 0.30
C ARG A 127 5.34 -8.97 -0.87
N GLY A 128 5.43 -8.46 -2.09
CA GLY A 128 5.73 -9.25 -3.28
C GLY A 128 7.15 -9.82 -3.32
N LEU A 129 8.04 -9.34 -2.43
CA LEU A 129 9.40 -9.87 -2.28
C LEU A 129 9.49 -11.05 -1.29
N PHE A 130 8.40 -11.35 -0.59
CA PHE A 130 8.36 -12.47 0.36
C PHE A 130 7.86 -13.74 -0.31
N ASP A 131 8.42 -14.85 0.11
CA ASP A 131 7.96 -16.19 -0.26
C ASP A 131 7.76 -17.04 0.99
N PHE A 132 7.07 -18.16 0.84
CA PHE A 132 6.86 -19.10 1.93
C PHE A 132 8.07 -20.04 2.07
N ASN A 133 8.55 -20.19 3.28
CA ASN A 133 9.55 -21.20 3.60
C ASN A 133 8.82 -22.52 3.87
N PHE A 134 8.55 -23.29 2.82
CA PHE A 134 7.85 -24.56 2.93
C PHE A 134 8.71 -25.61 3.65
N ALA A 135 8.07 -26.44 4.47
CA ALA A 135 8.71 -27.59 5.07
C ALA A 135 9.07 -28.64 3.99
N GLU A 136 10.16 -29.37 4.18
CA GLU A 136 10.57 -30.46 3.27
C GLU A 136 9.51 -31.56 3.17
N THR A 137 8.82 -31.85 4.28
CA THR A 137 7.74 -32.84 4.34
C THR A 137 6.43 -32.13 4.59
N PRO A 138 5.46 -32.19 3.66
CA PRO A 138 4.16 -31.57 3.85
C PRO A 138 3.37 -32.27 4.95
N VAL A 139 2.54 -31.49 5.66
CA VAL A 139 1.58 -32.02 6.64
C VAL A 139 0.46 -32.77 5.90
N PRO A 140 0.01 -33.95 6.36
CA PRO A 140 -1.15 -34.64 5.81
C PRO A 140 -2.40 -33.72 5.76
N LEU A 141 -3.19 -33.81 4.69
CA LEU A 141 -4.31 -32.89 4.46
C LEU A 141 -5.39 -32.96 5.56
N ASP A 142 -5.57 -34.10 6.18
CA ASP A 142 -6.50 -34.33 7.28
C ASP A 142 -6.05 -33.70 8.62
N GLU A 143 -4.78 -33.36 8.72
CA GLU A 143 -4.22 -32.61 9.85
C GLU A 143 -4.24 -31.09 9.61
N VAL A 144 -4.51 -30.64 8.38
CA VAL A 144 -4.60 -29.23 8.04
C VAL A 144 -5.90 -28.64 8.54
N GLU A 145 -5.85 -27.48 9.17
CA GLU A 145 -7.02 -26.75 9.63
C GLU A 145 -7.98 -26.45 8.47
N SER A 146 -9.27 -26.65 8.69
CA SER A 146 -10.29 -26.40 7.67
C SER A 146 -10.41 -24.91 7.31
N VAL A 147 -10.79 -24.60 6.07
CA VAL A 147 -11.05 -23.24 5.60
C VAL A 147 -12.04 -22.52 6.50
N ASP A 148 -13.14 -23.17 6.90
CA ASP A 148 -14.17 -22.60 7.78
C ASP A 148 -13.62 -22.20 9.16
N SER A 149 -12.66 -22.95 9.67
CA SER A 149 -11.98 -22.61 10.92
C SER A 149 -11.03 -21.43 10.74
N ILE A 150 -10.28 -21.42 9.65
CA ILE A 150 -9.32 -20.34 9.32
C ILE A 150 -10.05 -19.02 9.14
N VAL A 151 -11.14 -18.99 8.37
CA VAL A 151 -11.87 -17.75 8.03
C VAL A 151 -12.46 -17.05 9.26
N LYS A 152 -12.81 -17.80 10.30
CA LYS A 152 -13.32 -17.21 11.58
C LYS A 152 -12.34 -16.22 12.22
N ARG A 153 -11.04 -16.32 11.92
CA ARG A 153 -10.01 -15.41 12.41
C ARG A 153 -9.81 -14.18 11.53
N PHE A 154 -10.38 -14.15 10.34
CA PHE A 154 -10.27 -13.01 9.45
C PHE A 154 -11.17 -11.86 9.88
N LYS A 155 -10.64 -10.65 9.74
CA LYS A 155 -11.32 -9.40 10.10
C LYS A 155 -11.07 -8.38 9.00
N THR A 156 -12.07 -7.54 8.72
CA THR A 156 -11.82 -6.37 7.86
C THR A 156 -11.05 -5.30 8.64
N GLY A 157 -10.34 -4.44 7.90
CA GLY A 157 -9.90 -3.17 8.47
C GLY A 157 -11.09 -2.36 8.99
N ALA A 158 -10.84 -1.46 9.95
CA ALA A 158 -11.84 -0.53 10.42
C ALA A 158 -12.14 0.51 9.33
N MET A 159 -13.39 0.57 8.88
CA MET A 159 -13.86 1.57 7.93
C MET A 159 -15.08 2.25 8.51
N SER A 160 -14.93 3.56 8.81
CA SER A 160 -16.04 4.35 9.33
C SER A 160 -17.10 4.60 8.26
N TYR A 161 -18.37 4.63 8.68
CA TYR A 161 -19.52 4.90 7.81
C TYR A 161 -19.38 6.23 7.03
N GLY A 162 -18.65 7.21 7.55
CA GLY A 162 -18.38 8.48 6.87
C GLY A 162 -17.30 8.42 5.77
N SER A 163 -16.52 7.33 5.68
CA SER A 163 -15.42 7.20 4.70
C SER A 163 -15.79 6.37 3.47
N ILE A 164 -16.84 5.59 3.55
CA ILE A 164 -17.36 4.76 2.44
C ILE A 164 -18.89 4.88 2.37
N SER A 165 -19.48 4.47 1.24
CA SER A 165 -20.94 4.47 1.12
C SER A 165 -21.60 3.44 2.04
N GLN A 166 -22.88 3.65 2.35
CA GLN A 166 -23.68 2.74 3.16
C GLN A 166 -23.70 1.33 2.56
N GLU A 167 -23.91 1.26 1.26
CA GLU A 167 -23.99 -0.01 0.52
C GLU A 167 -22.69 -0.79 0.59
N ALA A 168 -21.56 -0.12 0.43
CA ALA A 168 -20.25 -0.76 0.54
C ALA A 168 -19.99 -1.27 1.96
N HIS A 169 -20.32 -0.46 2.96
CA HIS A 169 -20.16 -0.82 4.37
C HIS A 169 -21.04 -2.01 4.77
N GLU A 170 -22.30 -2.02 4.33
CA GLU A 170 -23.22 -3.14 4.58
C GLU A 170 -22.81 -4.40 3.81
N THR A 171 -22.33 -4.27 2.58
CA THR A 171 -21.84 -5.40 1.76
C THR A 171 -20.67 -6.11 2.46
N LEU A 172 -19.75 -5.35 3.03
CA LEU A 172 -18.63 -5.94 3.81
C LEU A 172 -19.13 -6.69 5.05
N ALA A 173 -20.11 -6.14 5.76
CA ALA A 173 -20.70 -6.81 6.92
C ALA A 173 -21.41 -8.11 6.50
N ILE A 174 -22.22 -8.09 5.46
CA ILE A 174 -22.91 -9.26 4.93
C ILE A 174 -21.90 -10.34 4.52
N ALA A 175 -20.89 -9.98 3.74
CA ALA A 175 -19.87 -10.92 3.27
C ALA A 175 -19.14 -11.60 4.43
N MET A 176 -18.70 -10.81 5.42
CA MET A 176 -18.00 -11.36 6.59
C MET A 176 -18.90 -12.21 7.47
N ASN A 177 -20.17 -11.84 7.65
CA ASN A 177 -21.13 -12.67 8.38
C ASN A 177 -21.41 -14.00 7.68
N GLN A 178 -21.53 -14.01 6.35
CA GLN A 178 -21.68 -15.23 5.57
C GLN A 178 -20.46 -16.16 5.64
N LEU A 179 -19.27 -15.59 5.70
CA LEU A 179 -17.99 -16.28 5.84
C LEU A 179 -17.64 -16.66 7.28
N HIS A 180 -18.47 -16.26 8.26
CA HIS A 180 -18.18 -16.40 9.70
C HIS A 180 -16.92 -15.64 10.16
N GLY A 181 -16.43 -14.71 9.35
CA GLY A 181 -15.42 -13.73 9.72
C GLY A 181 -16.01 -12.55 10.50
N LYS A 182 -15.25 -11.48 10.65
CA LYS A 182 -15.69 -10.29 11.42
C LYS A 182 -15.45 -9.01 10.64
N SER A 183 -16.50 -8.25 10.37
CA SER A 183 -16.38 -6.87 9.90
C SER A 183 -16.23 -5.90 11.06
N ASN A 184 -15.59 -4.77 10.79
CA ASN A 184 -15.33 -3.70 11.76
C ASN A 184 -15.92 -2.38 11.26
N SER A 185 -16.87 -1.83 12.01
CA SER A 185 -17.56 -0.58 11.65
C SER A 185 -16.75 0.70 11.96
N GLY A 186 -15.58 0.56 12.56
CA GLY A 186 -14.83 1.73 13.05
C GLY A 186 -15.61 2.49 14.12
N GLU A 187 -15.31 3.78 14.26
CA GLU A 187 -15.91 4.69 15.24
C GLU A 187 -17.22 5.34 14.75
N GLY A 188 -17.53 5.25 13.46
CA GLY A 188 -18.70 5.89 12.85
C GLY A 188 -20.05 5.28 13.24
N GLY A 189 -20.04 4.12 13.89
CA GLY A 189 -21.24 3.42 14.35
C GLY A 189 -22.06 2.79 13.22
N GLU A 190 -23.25 2.35 13.57
CA GLU A 190 -24.22 1.73 12.65
C GLU A 190 -25.62 2.24 12.96
N SER A 191 -26.47 2.35 11.92
CA SER A 191 -27.86 2.73 12.11
C SER A 191 -28.63 1.65 12.91
N LEU A 192 -29.67 2.08 13.62
CA LEU A 192 -30.55 1.17 14.35
C LEU A 192 -31.17 0.12 13.43
N GLU A 193 -31.52 0.51 12.20
CA GLU A 193 -32.08 -0.37 11.18
C GLU A 193 -31.14 -1.53 10.86
N ARG A 194 -29.82 -1.27 10.74
CA ARG A 194 -28.82 -2.34 10.56
C ARG A 194 -28.73 -3.27 11.76
N LEU A 195 -28.74 -2.70 12.98
CA LEU A 195 -28.66 -3.49 14.21
C LEU A 195 -29.84 -4.47 14.35
N LEU A 196 -31.01 -4.10 13.87
CA LEU A 196 -32.19 -4.97 13.86
C LEU A 196 -32.07 -6.16 12.92
N THR A 197 -31.12 -6.16 11.99
CA THR A 197 -30.89 -7.32 11.10
C THR A 197 -30.01 -8.40 11.71
N LYS A 198 -29.46 -8.19 12.91
CA LYS A 198 -28.57 -9.13 13.57
C LYS A 198 -29.19 -10.51 13.73
N GLY A 199 -28.50 -11.53 13.24
CA GLY A 199 -28.95 -12.91 13.26
C GLY A 199 -30.04 -13.26 12.23
N GLN A 200 -30.43 -12.33 11.36
CA GLN A 200 -31.34 -12.61 10.24
C GLN A 200 -30.59 -13.25 9.07
N LYS A 201 -31.36 -13.77 8.08
CA LYS A 201 -30.78 -14.38 6.85
C LYS A 201 -29.81 -13.45 6.12
N VAL A 202 -30.07 -12.14 6.15
CA VAL A 202 -29.18 -11.09 5.62
C VAL A 202 -28.80 -10.20 6.80
N ASP A 203 -27.73 -10.55 7.50
CA ASP A 203 -27.23 -9.81 8.64
C ASP A 203 -26.26 -8.73 8.16
N ARG A 204 -26.64 -7.46 8.31
CA ARG A 204 -25.89 -6.27 7.93
C ARG A 204 -25.06 -5.69 9.08
N CYS A 205 -25.10 -6.34 10.25
CA CYS A 205 -24.47 -5.84 11.46
C CYS A 205 -22.98 -6.22 11.49
N SER A 206 -22.10 -5.26 11.74
CA SER A 206 -20.67 -5.54 11.94
C SER A 206 -20.42 -6.16 13.33
N ALA A 207 -19.57 -7.18 13.36
CA ALA A 207 -19.25 -7.89 14.60
C ALA A 207 -18.38 -7.05 15.55
N ILE A 208 -17.53 -6.18 15.00
CA ILE A 208 -16.61 -5.33 15.78
C ILE A 208 -17.05 -3.88 15.62
N LYS A 209 -17.13 -3.18 16.75
CA LYS A 209 -17.38 -1.76 16.85
C LYS A 209 -16.28 -1.14 17.70
N GLN A 210 -15.74 -0.03 17.21
CA GLN A 210 -14.78 0.76 17.98
C GLN A 210 -15.52 1.83 18.79
N VAL A 211 -14.98 2.12 19.97
CA VAL A 211 -15.54 3.10 20.90
C VAL A 211 -14.49 4.17 21.19
#